data_587d6832e229e9fc51e58d25ae66237d
#
_entry.id   587d6832e229e9fc51e58d25ae66237d
#
_cell.length_a   1.000
_cell.length_b   1.000
_cell.length_c   1.000
_cell.angle_alpha   90.00
_cell.angle_beta   90.00
_cell.angle_gamma   90.00
#
_symmetry.space_group_name_H-M   'P 1'
#
loop_
_entity.id
_entity.type
_entity.pdbx_description
1 polymer ?
#
loop_
_entity_poly.entity_id
_entity_poly.type
_entity_poly.pdbx_seq_one_letter_code
_entity_poly.pdbx_strand_id
1 'polypeptide(L)' 'MSEMTKEEIVNEIERLRAEHKALDARVIAFDEQVWLSPEDQVAQKECKKLKLKAKERIAELEEKLAKLG' A
#
# COMPACT_ATOMS: atom_id res chain seq x y z
N MET A 1 9.14 21.43 13.02
CA MET A 1 8.13 20.57 12.44
C MET A 1 7.73 19.50 13.43
N SER A 2 6.47 19.37 13.67
CA SER A 2 6.00 18.46 14.68
C SER A 2 5.84 17.04 14.15
N GLU A 3 5.87 16.10 15.06
CA GLU A 3 5.58 14.71 14.75
C GLU A 3 4.08 14.56 14.52
N MET A 4 3.71 13.48 13.85
CA MET A 4 2.30 13.18 13.63
C MET A 4 1.63 12.84 14.94
N THR A 5 0.41 13.30 15.11
CA THR A 5 -0.39 12.93 16.27
C THR A 5 -0.89 11.49 16.09
N LYS A 6 -1.32 10.87 17.19
CA LYS A 6 -1.90 9.53 17.16
C LYS A 6 -3.04 9.43 16.16
N GLU A 7 -3.92 10.42 16.16
CA GLU A 7 -5.06 10.46 15.25
C GLU A 7 -4.61 10.51 13.79
N GLU A 8 -3.62 11.36 13.50
CA GLU A 8 -3.08 11.46 12.15
C GLU A 8 -2.48 10.15 11.69
N ILE A 9 -1.77 9.47 12.58
CA ILE A 9 -1.17 8.16 12.26
C ILE A 9 -2.24 7.13 11.95
N VAL A 10 -3.29 7.06 12.76
CA VAL A 10 -4.39 6.13 12.54
C VAL A 10 -5.05 6.40 11.19
N ASN A 11 -5.33 7.67 10.89
CA ASN A 11 -5.95 8.04 9.62
C ASN A 11 -5.07 7.68 8.43
N GLU A 12 -3.77 7.88 8.54
CA GLU A 12 -2.84 7.54 7.47
C GLU A 12 -2.77 6.02 7.27
N ILE A 13 -2.76 5.25 8.35
CA ILE A 13 -2.77 3.78 8.26
C ILE A 13 -4.03 3.32 7.53
N GLU A 14 -5.18 3.87 7.87
CA GLU A 14 -6.45 3.50 7.22
C GLU A 14 -6.42 3.81 5.73
N ARG A 15 -5.90 4.98 5.36
CA ARG A 15 -5.77 5.38 3.97
C ARG A 15 -4.85 4.41 3.21
N LEU A 16 -3.71 4.08 3.81
CA LEU A 16 -2.74 3.17 3.18
C LEU A 16 -3.27 1.76 3.06
N ARG A 17 -4.06 1.31 4.03
CA ARG A 17 -4.70 -0.02 3.95
C ARG A 17 -5.69 -0.07 2.79
N ALA A 18 -6.44 1.00 2.58
CA ALA A 18 -7.36 1.09 1.45
C ALA A 18 -6.61 1.07 0.13
N GLU A 19 -5.51 1.81 0.04
CA GLU A 19 -4.65 1.80 -1.15
C GLU A 19 -4.05 0.42 -1.39
N HIS A 20 -3.56 -0.22 -0.35
CA HIS A 20 -2.98 -1.55 -0.46
C HIS A 20 -4.01 -2.55 -0.99
N LYS A 21 -5.22 -2.47 -0.47
CA LYS A 21 -6.31 -3.34 -0.90
C LYS A 21 -6.66 -3.11 -2.37
N ALA A 22 -6.71 -1.84 -2.79
CA ALA A 22 -6.99 -1.50 -4.19
C ALA A 22 -5.89 -1.99 -5.12
N LEU A 23 -4.63 -1.84 -4.72
CA LEU A 23 -3.49 -2.32 -5.49
C LEU A 23 -3.47 -3.83 -5.58
N ASP A 24 -3.80 -4.50 -4.48
CA ASP A 24 -3.88 -5.96 -4.46
C ASP A 24 -4.94 -6.47 -5.44
N ALA A 25 -6.10 -5.82 -5.47
CA ALA A 25 -7.16 -6.18 -6.41
C ALA A 25 -6.69 -6.04 -7.86
N ARG A 26 -5.92 -5.00 -8.16
CA ARG A 26 -5.38 -4.80 -9.50
C ARG A 26 -4.36 -5.87 -9.87
N VAL A 27 -3.50 -6.24 -8.93
CA VAL A 27 -2.52 -7.30 -9.16
C VAL A 27 -3.23 -8.62 -9.44
N ILE A 28 -4.24 -8.93 -8.65
CA ILE A 28 -5.04 -10.16 -8.86
C ILE A 28 -5.68 -10.15 -10.25
N ALA A 29 -6.24 -9.01 -10.65
CA ALA A 29 -6.86 -8.89 -11.97
C ALA A 29 -5.84 -9.14 -13.09
N PHE A 30 -4.62 -8.64 -12.97
CA PHE A 30 -3.57 -8.92 -13.94
C PHE A 30 -3.18 -10.39 -13.93
N ASP A 31 -3.04 -10.98 -12.74
CA ASP A 31 -2.64 -12.38 -12.61
C ASP A 31 -3.66 -13.35 -13.20
N GLU A 32 -4.93 -12.95 -13.28
CA GLU A 32 -5.98 -13.78 -13.87
C GLU A 32 -6.01 -13.74 -15.39
N GLN A 33 -5.29 -12.82 -16.01
CA GLN A 33 -5.25 -12.72 -17.47
C GLN A 33 -4.30 -13.77 -18.04
N VAL A 34 -4.74 -14.42 -19.12
CA VAL A 34 -3.94 -15.43 -19.82
C VAL A 34 -2.74 -14.80 -20.48
N TRP A 35 -2.90 -13.59 -20.99
CA TRP A 35 -1.83 -12.86 -21.68
C TRP A 35 -1.89 -11.39 -21.31
N LEU A 36 -0.72 -10.82 -21.06
CA LEU A 36 -0.58 -9.40 -20.74
C LEU A 36 0.19 -8.71 -21.85
N SER A 37 -0.30 -7.56 -22.28
CA SER A 37 0.45 -6.70 -23.20
C SER A 37 1.72 -6.21 -22.48
N PRO A 38 2.74 -5.75 -23.24
CA PRO A 38 3.92 -5.17 -22.60
C PRO A 38 3.58 -4.03 -21.65
N GLU A 39 2.57 -3.20 -22.00
CA GLU A 39 2.13 -2.11 -21.13
C GLU A 39 1.52 -2.62 -19.84
N ASP A 40 0.70 -3.68 -19.94
CA ASP A 40 0.08 -4.27 -18.77
C ASP A 40 1.11 -4.96 -17.87
N GLN A 41 2.17 -5.54 -18.48
CA GLN A 41 3.25 -6.14 -17.70
C GLN A 41 3.96 -5.09 -16.86
N VAL A 42 4.21 -3.91 -17.44
CA VAL A 42 4.82 -2.80 -16.70
C VAL A 42 3.89 -2.32 -15.59
N ALA A 43 2.61 -2.17 -15.90
CA ALA A 43 1.61 -1.74 -14.91
C ALA A 43 1.53 -2.74 -13.75
N GLN A 44 1.57 -4.03 -14.04
CA GLN A 44 1.56 -5.07 -13.02
C GLN A 44 2.76 -4.95 -12.07
N LYS A 45 3.95 -4.75 -12.63
CA LYS A 45 5.16 -4.59 -11.83
C LYS A 45 5.08 -3.36 -10.95
N GLU A 46 4.57 -2.26 -11.49
CA GLU A 46 4.41 -1.03 -10.72
C GLU A 46 3.42 -1.20 -9.59
N CYS A 47 2.31 -1.88 -9.84
CA CYS A 47 1.31 -2.15 -8.79
C CYS A 47 1.91 -2.98 -7.67
N LYS A 48 2.72 -3.99 -8.00
CA LYS A 48 3.38 -4.81 -6.99
C LYS A 48 4.36 -4.00 -6.16
N LYS A 49 5.10 -3.10 -6.81
CA LYS A 49 6.07 -2.23 -6.13
C LYS A 49 5.35 -1.26 -5.19
N LEU A 50 4.28 -0.64 -5.64
CA LEU A 50 3.50 0.29 -4.83
C LEU A 50 2.82 -0.42 -3.66
N LYS A 51 2.34 -1.62 -3.89
CA LYS A 51 1.74 -2.45 -2.85
C LYS A 51 2.75 -2.73 -1.75
N LEU A 52 3.99 -3.08 -2.12
CA LEU A 52 5.04 -3.32 -1.15
C LEU A 52 5.37 -2.07 -0.35
N LYS A 53 5.48 -0.92 -1.03
CA LYS A 53 5.76 0.35 -0.35
C LYS A 53 4.65 0.72 0.63
N ALA A 54 3.40 0.52 0.25
CA ALA A 54 2.27 0.78 1.14
C ALA A 54 2.35 -0.10 2.38
N LYS A 55 2.66 -1.37 2.20
CA LYS A 55 2.80 -2.31 3.31
C LYS A 55 3.92 -1.90 4.26
N GLU A 56 5.06 -1.50 3.72
CA GLU A 56 6.20 -1.05 4.52
C GLU A 56 5.86 0.21 5.31
N ARG A 57 5.17 1.15 4.66
CA ARG A 57 4.76 2.38 5.33
C ARG A 57 3.76 2.12 6.44
N ILE A 58 2.82 1.23 6.21
CA ILE A 58 1.87 0.82 7.24
C ILE A 58 2.61 0.27 8.46
N ALA A 59 3.57 -0.61 8.23
CA ALA A 59 4.36 -1.20 9.32
C ALA A 59 5.11 -0.14 10.11
N GLU A 60 5.71 0.83 9.43
CA GLU A 60 6.39 1.93 10.11
C GLU A 60 5.44 2.75 10.98
N LEU A 61 4.27 3.04 10.46
CA LEU A 61 3.28 3.84 11.19
C LEU A 61 2.69 3.08 12.36
N GLU A 62 2.49 1.77 12.20
CA GLU A 62 2.02 0.93 13.29
C GLU A 62 3.04 0.87 14.42
N GLU A 63 4.33 0.84 14.07
CA GLU A 63 5.40 0.88 15.06
C GLU A 63 5.39 2.20 15.82
N LYS A 64 5.24 3.31 15.11
CA LYS A 64 5.12 4.63 15.75
C LYS A 64 3.93 4.70 16.68
N LEU A 65 2.80 4.17 16.24
CA LEU A 65 1.57 4.16 17.03
C LEU A 65 1.77 3.36 18.33
N ALA A 66 2.44 2.22 18.24
CA ALA A 66 2.72 1.40 19.41
C ALA A 66 3.59 2.15 20.41
N LYS A 67 4.54 2.95 19.93
CA LYS A 67 5.41 3.74 20.81
C LYS A 67 4.68 4.89 21.50
N LEU A 68 3.63 5.39 20.88
CA LEU A 68 2.83 6.47 21.45
C LEU A 68 1.84 5.97 22.50
N GLY A 69 1.45 4.74 22.35
CA GLY A 69 0.42 4.15 23.15
C GLY A 69 0.80 3.67 24.46
#